data_0b52cfcf7ab0a38ef8b85c29af7a520a
#
_entry.id   0b52cfcf7ab0a38ef8b85c29af7a520a
#
_cell.length_a   1.000
_cell.length_b   1.000
_cell.length_c   1.000
_cell.angle_alpha   90.00
_cell.angle_beta   90.00
_cell.angle_gamma   90.00
#
_symmetry.space_group_name_H-M   'P 1'
#
loop_
_entity.id
_entity.type
_entity.pdbx_description
1 polymer ?
#
loop_
_entity_poly.entity_id
_entity_poly.type
_entity_poly.pdbx_seq_one_letter_code
_entity_poly.pdbx_strand_id
1 'polypeptide(L)'
;MEKQEPCRIVGESMYFELKENKPHGTKDNPFSIYHIENAGRSFQIPVHWHDEFEIIYVKSGLLTVSISGESYIGKAGDAFVVSPGNLHLMGSQTGTVDYFTFLFPLKYISFRTDDMLDDKLLEPLNSGHLMINPRVKDSAKELCEQLIDIYMAENDETESKITAQIKTDRKSVV
;
A
#
# COMPACT_ATOMS: atom_id res chain seq x y z
N MET A 1 -35.33 0.59 -38.71
CA MET A 1 -35.20 1.10 -37.34
C MET A 1 -34.29 0.12 -36.61
N GLU A 2 -32.99 0.35 -36.68
CA GLU A 2 -32.00 -0.40 -35.91
C GLU A 2 -32.08 0.05 -34.45
N LYS A 3 -32.32 -0.90 -33.55
CA LYS A 3 -32.22 -0.68 -32.13
C LYS A 3 -30.73 -0.56 -31.77
N GLN A 4 -30.27 0.65 -31.44
CA GLN A 4 -28.99 0.83 -30.80
C GLN A 4 -29.00 0.09 -29.46
N GLU A 5 -28.15 -0.92 -29.35
CA GLU A 5 -27.85 -1.54 -28.05
C GLU A 5 -27.21 -0.49 -27.13
N PRO A 6 -27.56 -0.45 -25.82
CA PRO A 6 -26.93 0.47 -24.89
C PRO A 6 -25.46 0.14 -24.78
N CYS A 7 -24.63 1.18 -24.86
CA CYS A 7 -23.18 1.11 -24.64
C CYS A 7 -22.92 0.42 -23.30
N ARG A 8 -22.47 -0.83 -23.33
CA ARG A 8 -22.00 -1.56 -22.15
C ARG A 8 -20.82 -0.77 -21.56
N ILE A 9 -20.87 -0.52 -20.26
CA ILE A 9 -19.79 0.11 -19.51
C ILE A 9 -18.60 -0.85 -19.52
N VAL A 10 -17.70 -0.65 -20.48
CA VAL A 10 -16.48 -1.48 -20.68
C VAL A 10 -15.52 -1.31 -19.49
N GLY A 11 -15.71 -0.26 -18.66
CA GLY A 11 -14.81 0.08 -17.57
C GLY A 11 -14.86 -0.86 -16.36
N GLU A 12 -16.04 -1.37 -15.98
CA GLU A 12 -16.16 -2.22 -14.78
C GLU A 12 -15.50 -3.59 -14.98
N SER A 13 -15.70 -4.23 -16.13
CA SER A 13 -15.08 -5.53 -16.42
C SER A 13 -13.56 -5.44 -16.39
N MET A 14 -12.99 -4.38 -16.98
CA MET A 14 -11.53 -4.18 -17.03
C MET A 14 -10.92 -3.90 -15.67
N TYR A 15 -11.65 -3.22 -14.78
CA TYR A 15 -11.19 -2.98 -13.41
C TYR A 15 -11.02 -4.29 -12.62
N PHE A 16 -11.98 -5.20 -12.71
CA PHE A 16 -11.90 -6.50 -12.02
C PHE A 16 -10.77 -7.40 -12.56
N GLU A 17 -10.43 -7.30 -13.83
CA GLU A 17 -9.32 -8.03 -14.45
C GLU A 17 -7.95 -7.58 -13.91
N LEU A 18 -7.85 -6.37 -13.35
CA LEU A 18 -6.63 -5.81 -12.77
C LEU A 18 -6.48 -6.14 -11.28
N LYS A 19 -7.41 -6.88 -10.69
CA LYS A 19 -7.27 -7.33 -9.31
C LYS A 19 -6.10 -8.30 -9.19
N GLU A 20 -5.18 -8.02 -8.29
CA GLU A 20 -4.13 -8.97 -7.95
C GLU A 20 -4.74 -10.17 -7.21
N ASN A 21 -4.53 -11.38 -7.77
CA ASN A 21 -5.04 -12.62 -7.17
C ASN A 21 -4.05 -13.27 -6.20
N LYS A 22 -2.93 -12.62 -5.92
CA LYS A 22 -1.94 -13.11 -4.97
C LYS A 22 -2.37 -12.76 -3.55
N PRO A 23 -2.47 -13.75 -2.64
CA PRO A 23 -2.72 -13.46 -1.24
C PRO A 23 -1.49 -12.82 -0.60
N HIS A 24 -1.70 -11.76 0.18
CA HIS A 24 -0.69 -11.09 0.98
C HIS A 24 -0.80 -11.55 2.43
N GLY A 25 0.26 -12.22 2.92
CA GLY A 25 0.27 -12.82 4.25
C GLY A 25 -0.55 -14.11 4.36
N THR A 26 -0.85 -14.49 5.58
CA THR A 26 -1.65 -15.68 5.92
C THR A 26 -2.95 -15.28 6.62
N LYS A 27 -3.86 -16.24 6.82
CA LYS A 27 -5.11 -15.99 7.56
C LYS A 27 -4.84 -15.51 9.00
N ASP A 28 -3.81 -16.06 9.63
CA ASP A 28 -3.46 -15.77 11.03
C ASP A 28 -2.53 -14.56 11.14
N ASN A 29 -1.74 -14.30 10.10
CA ASN A 29 -0.91 -13.11 9.95
C ASN A 29 -1.09 -12.49 8.56
N PRO A 30 -2.10 -11.63 8.37
CA PRO A 30 -2.40 -10.99 7.10
C PRO A 30 -1.54 -9.75 6.84
N PHE A 31 -0.28 -9.80 7.19
CA PHE A 31 0.71 -8.75 6.97
C PHE A 31 1.82 -9.27 6.06
N SER A 32 2.24 -8.47 5.09
CA SER A 32 3.36 -8.81 4.20
C SER A 32 4.31 -7.64 4.05
N ILE A 33 5.59 -7.96 4.03
CA ILE A 33 6.66 -7.03 3.64
C ILE A 33 7.32 -7.58 2.39
N TYR A 34 7.50 -6.73 1.39
CA TYR A 34 8.34 -7.03 0.24
C TYR A 34 9.49 -6.02 0.20
N HIS A 35 10.69 -6.54 0.05
CA HIS A 35 11.89 -5.76 -0.17
C HIS A 35 12.32 -5.96 -1.62
N ILE A 36 12.39 -4.88 -2.38
CA ILE A 36 12.72 -4.88 -3.79
C ILE A 36 13.99 -4.08 -4.00
N GLU A 37 15.06 -4.76 -4.36
CA GLU A 37 16.30 -4.17 -4.84
C GLU A 37 16.43 -4.36 -6.34
N ASN A 38 16.55 -3.27 -7.07
CA ASN A 38 16.79 -3.30 -8.50
C ASN A 38 18.18 -2.78 -8.83
N ALA A 39 19.00 -3.63 -9.41
CA ALA A 39 20.40 -3.35 -9.73
C ALA A 39 20.59 -2.68 -11.10
N GLY A 40 19.91 -1.56 -11.35
CA GLY A 40 20.18 -0.71 -12.52
C GLY A 40 19.52 -1.14 -13.83
N ARG A 41 18.47 -1.98 -13.77
CA ARG A 41 17.61 -2.30 -14.92
C ARG A 41 16.28 -1.58 -14.79
N SER A 42 15.70 -1.20 -15.94
CA SER A 42 14.30 -0.74 -15.93
C SER A 42 13.39 -1.89 -15.51
N PHE A 43 12.41 -1.61 -14.67
CA PHE A 43 11.35 -2.53 -14.32
C PHE A 43 10.04 -1.78 -14.14
N GLN A 44 8.95 -2.50 -14.25
CA GLN A 44 7.63 -2.00 -13.98
C GLN A 44 6.77 -3.11 -13.38
N ILE A 45 6.17 -2.84 -12.23
CA ILE A 45 5.06 -3.62 -11.70
C ILE A 45 3.81 -3.09 -12.43
N PRO A 46 3.07 -3.96 -13.17
CA PRO A 46 1.91 -3.54 -13.94
C PRO A 46 0.83 -2.88 -13.08
N VAL A 47 -0.05 -2.13 -13.73
CA VAL A 47 -1.25 -1.60 -13.09
C VAL A 47 -2.05 -2.75 -12.47
N HIS A 48 -2.37 -2.62 -11.19
CA HIS A 48 -3.18 -3.57 -10.42
C HIS A 48 -3.86 -2.87 -9.25
N TRP A 49 -4.69 -3.62 -8.53
CA TRP A 49 -5.27 -3.23 -7.25
C TRP A 49 -5.49 -4.46 -6.36
N HIS A 50 -5.58 -4.26 -5.07
CA HIS A 50 -5.82 -5.29 -4.05
C HIS A 50 -6.67 -4.75 -2.90
N ASP A 51 -7.09 -5.64 -1.99
CA ASP A 51 -7.97 -5.29 -0.86
C ASP A 51 -7.19 -4.78 0.37
N GLU A 52 -5.87 -4.88 0.35
CA GLU A 52 -5.00 -4.43 1.43
C GLU A 52 -4.70 -2.94 1.31
N PHE A 53 -4.41 -2.33 2.44
CA PHE A 53 -3.72 -1.04 2.52
C PHE A 53 -2.24 -1.28 2.30
N GLU A 54 -1.61 -0.47 1.47
CA GLU A 54 -0.18 -0.60 1.16
C GLU A 54 0.57 0.69 1.52
N ILE A 55 1.74 0.53 2.12
CA ILE A 55 2.72 1.60 2.29
C ILE A 55 3.94 1.28 1.43
N ILE A 56 4.32 2.19 0.55
CA ILE A 56 5.50 2.09 -0.31
C ILE A 56 6.55 3.05 0.25
N TYR A 57 7.71 2.55 0.66
CA TYR A 57 8.80 3.35 1.20
C TYR A 57 10.06 3.24 0.35
N VAL A 58 10.56 4.37 -0.15
CA VAL A 58 11.77 4.42 -0.96
C VAL A 58 12.99 4.60 -0.05
N LYS A 59 13.81 3.54 0.08
CA LYS A 59 15.04 3.56 0.87
C LYS A 59 16.17 4.26 0.13
N SER A 60 16.32 3.98 -1.18
CA SER A 60 17.31 4.65 -2.03
C SER A 60 16.90 4.65 -3.49
N GLY A 61 17.51 5.54 -4.30
CA GLY A 61 17.26 5.67 -5.72
C GLY A 61 15.99 6.47 -6.05
N LEU A 62 15.42 6.22 -7.24
CA LEU A 62 14.22 6.89 -7.74
C LEU A 62 13.16 5.86 -8.13
N LEU A 63 11.99 5.97 -7.56
CA LEU A 63 10.82 5.14 -7.86
C LEU A 63 9.71 6.00 -8.45
N THR A 64 9.22 5.64 -9.64
CA THR A 64 7.97 6.19 -10.16
C THR A 64 6.81 5.41 -9.58
N VAL A 65 5.86 6.10 -8.95
CA VAL A 65 4.63 5.52 -8.39
C VAL A 65 3.45 6.24 -9.03
N SER A 66 2.51 5.49 -9.59
CA SER A 66 1.24 6.06 -10.05
C SER A 66 0.10 5.46 -9.24
N ILE A 67 -0.76 6.31 -8.68
CA ILE A 67 -1.88 5.92 -7.83
C ILE A 67 -3.12 6.66 -8.32
N SER A 68 -4.17 5.92 -8.66
CA SER A 68 -5.44 6.46 -9.17
C SER A 68 -5.28 7.45 -10.33
N GLY A 69 -4.27 7.21 -11.20
CA GLY A 69 -3.97 8.02 -12.38
C GLY A 69 -3.04 9.22 -12.14
N GLU A 70 -2.69 9.53 -10.90
CA GLU A 70 -1.68 10.54 -10.58
C GLU A 70 -0.31 9.90 -10.44
N SER A 71 0.73 10.54 -11.01
CA SER A 71 2.10 10.02 -11.00
C SER A 71 3.01 10.84 -10.11
N TYR A 72 3.83 10.15 -9.34
CA TYR A 72 4.79 10.70 -8.40
C TYR A 72 6.19 10.15 -8.69
N ILE A 73 7.21 10.94 -8.39
CA ILE A 73 8.59 10.47 -8.32
C ILE A 73 9.01 10.47 -6.86
N GLY A 74 9.22 9.27 -6.32
CA GLY A 74 9.74 9.04 -4.99
C GLY A 74 11.25 8.97 -4.99
N LYS A 75 11.87 9.60 -4.00
CA LYS A 75 13.31 9.55 -3.70
C LYS A 75 13.53 8.99 -2.29
N ALA A 76 14.76 8.74 -1.94
CA ALA A 76 15.13 8.24 -0.61
C ALA A 76 14.44 9.01 0.54
N GLY A 77 13.73 8.29 1.40
CA GLY A 77 12.95 8.80 2.51
C GLY A 77 11.50 9.18 2.18
N ASP A 78 11.09 9.15 0.91
CA ASP A 78 9.68 9.35 0.53
C ASP A 78 8.85 8.09 0.81
N ALA A 79 7.63 8.29 1.29
CA ALA A 79 6.63 7.25 1.46
C ALA A 79 5.33 7.59 0.72
N PHE A 80 4.69 6.55 0.20
CA PHE A 80 3.39 6.64 -0.45
C PHE A 80 2.43 5.63 0.17
N VAL A 81 1.14 5.95 0.16
CA VAL A 81 0.09 5.07 0.64
C VAL A 81 -0.91 4.80 -0.47
N VAL A 82 -1.31 3.55 -0.57
CA VAL A 82 -2.34 3.05 -1.49
C VAL A 82 -3.50 2.54 -0.66
N SER A 83 -4.67 3.16 -0.83
CA SER A 83 -5.89 2.70 -0.19
C SER A 83 -6.42 1.43 -0.86
N PRO A 84 -7.14 0.56 -0.13
CA PRO A 84 -7.79 -0.62 -0.72
C PRO A 84 -8.58 -0.26 -1.98
N GLY A 85 -8.44 -1.08 -3.02
CA GLY A 85 -9.12 -0.90 -4.30
C GLY A 85 -8.53 0.16 -5.22
N ASN A 86 -7.53 0.93 -4.82
CA ASN A 86 -6.93 1.94 -5.68
C ASN A 86 -6.00 1.30 -6.72
N LEU A 87 -6.24 1.63 -7.99
CA LEU A 87 -5.33 1.26 -9.08
C LEU A 87 -3.98 1.93 -8.90
N HIS A 88 -2.92 1.13 -8.94
CA HIS A 88 -1.56 1.65 -8.81
C HIS A 88 -0.56 0.84 -9.63
N LEU A 89 0.57 1.45 -9.89
CA LEU A 89 1.73 0.84 -10.53
C LEU A 89 3.01 1.46 -9.95
N MET A 90 4.10 0.72 -10.03
CA MET A 90 5.42 1.23 -9.66
C MET A 90 6.46 0.78 -10.67
N GLY A 91 7.52 1.57 -10.79
CA GLY A 91 8.63 1.21 -11.66
C GLY A 91 9.80 2.16 -11.55
N SER A 92 10.92 1.77 -12.16
CA SER A 92 12.08 2.63 -12.33
C SER A 92 12.59 2.49 -13.74
N GLN A 93 12.83 3.62 -14.40
CA GLN A 93 13.37 3.64 -15.76
C GLN A 93 14.90 3.84 -15.77
N THR A 94 15.47 4.37 -14.71
CA THR A 94 16.84 4.82 -14.67
C THR A 94 17.52 4.48 -13.36
N GLY A 95 18.24 3.39 -13.31
CA GLY A 95 19.18 3.15 -12.23
C GLY A 95 18.71 2.18 -11.15
N THR A 96 19.50 2.13 -10.09
CA THR A 96 19.19 1.32 -8.91
C THR A 96 18.09 1.99 -8.07
N VAL A 97 17.18 1.18 -7.58
CA VAL A 97 16.21 1.57 -6.56
C VAL A 97 16.13 0.47 -5.52
N ASP A 98 16.02 0.88 -4.28
CA ASP A 98 15.79 0.04 -3.12
C ASP A 98 14.55 0.58 -2.42
N TYR A 99 13.50 -0.24 -2.32
CA TYR A 99 12.25 0.14 -1.69
C TYR A 99 11.57 -1.03 -1.00
N PHE A 100 10.73 -0.70 -0.03
CA PHE A 100 9.90 -1.66 0.70
C PHE A 100 8.44 -1.39 0.43
N THR A 101 7.64 -2.46 0.45
CA THR A 101 6.18 -2.34 0.52
C THR A 101 5.65 -3.14 1.71
N PHE A 102 4.70 -2.54 2.43
CA PHE A 102 4.04 -3.10 3.60
C PHE A 102 2.55 -3.21 3.30
N LEU A 103 2.05 -4.43 3.24
CA LEU A 103 0.66 -4.71 2.87
C LEU A 103 -0.09 -5.35 4.04
N PHE A 104 -1.24 -4.80 4.37
CA PHE A 104 -2.12 -5.35 5.40
C PHE A 104 -3.57 -4.88 5.23
N PRO A 105 -4.57 -5.71 5.58
CA PRO A 105 -5.95 -5.25 5.63
C PRO A 105 -6.13 -4.20 6.73
N LEU A 106 -6.87 -3.12 6.49
CA LEU A 106 -7.07 -2.07 7.50
C LEU A 106 -7.66 -2.59 8.81
N LYS A 107 -8.53 -3.61 8.73
CA LYS A 107 -9.08 -4.29 9.92
C LYS A 107 -8.02 -4.92 10.83
N TYR A 108 -6.80 -5.16 10.30
CA TYR A 108 -5.70 -5.75 11.09
C TYR A 108 -5.19 -4.79 12.16
N ILE A 109 -5.32 -3.50 11.94
CA ILE A 109 -4.94 -2.44 12.90
C ILE A 109 -6.13 -1.92 13.71
N SER A 110 -7.33 -2.47 13.53
CA SER A 110 -8.51 -2.16 14.34
C SER A 110 -8.36 -2.67 15.77
N PHE A 111 -8.96 -1.98 16.73
CA PHE A 111 -9.09 -2.47 18.08
C PHE A 111 -10.35 -3.35 18.22
N ARG A 112 -10.37 -4.24 19.20
CA ARG A 112 -11.50 -5.16 19.45
C ARG A 112 -12.74 -4.51 20.05
N THR A 113 -12.62 -3.29 20.56
CA THR A 113 -13.71 -2.50 21.15
C THR A 113 -14.15 -1.41 20.20
N ASP A 114 -15.41 -0.97 20.33
CA ASP A 114 -15.95 0.15 19.57
C ASP A 114 -14.98 1.34 19.64
N ASP A 115 -14.32 1.60 18.52
CA ASP A 115 -13.30 2.63 18.40
C ASP A 115 -13.76 3.68 17.40
N MET A 116 -13.91 4.90 17.86
CA MET A 116 -14.29 6.04 17.00
C MET A 116 -13.35 6.24 15.81
N LEU A 117 -12.11 5.75 15.87
CA LEU A 117 -11.19 5.81 14.73
C LEU A 117 -11.55 4.78 13.65
N ASP A 118 -12.03 3.61 14.05
CA ASP A 118 -12.49 2.60 13.10
C ASP A 118 -13.66 3.16 12.28
N ASP A 119 -14.67 3.75 12.96
CA ASP A 119 -15.85 4.31 12.30
C ASP A 119 -15.55 5.57 11.47
N LYS A 120 -14.65 6.44 11.94
CA LYS A 120 -14.41 7.74 11.30
C LYS A 120 -13.27 7.73 10.29
N LEU A 121 -12.37 6.77 10.37
CA LEU A 121 -11.18 6.73 9.53
C LEU A 121 -11.03 5.40 8.79
N LEU A 122 -10.96 4.27 9.50
CA LEU A 122 -10.60 3.01 8.85
C LEU A 122 -11.73 2.48 7.95
N GLU A 123 -12.98 2.51 8.41
CA GLU A 123 -14.12 2.06 7.61
C GLU A 123 -14.37 2.98 6.39
N PRO A 124 -14.40 4.31 6.51
CA PRO A 124 -14.50 5.20 5.35
C PRO A 124 -13.32 5.06 4.37
N LEU A 125 -12.12 4.79 4.87
CA LEU A 125 -10.95 4.56 4.02
C LEU A 125 -11.05 3.21 3.29
N ASN A 126 -11.47 2.16 3.99
CA ASN A 126 -11.64 0.82 3.45
C ASN A 126 -12.75 0.75 2.39
N SER A 127 -13.82 1.52 2.57
CA SER A 127 -14.95 1.60 1.65
C SER A 127 -14.78 2.63 0.53
N GLY A 128 -13.66 3.34 0.48
CA GLY A 128 -13.38 4.37 -0.53
C GLY A 128 -14.16 5.68 -0.35
N HIS A 129 -14.86 5.86 0.78
CA HIS A 129 -15.56 7.11 1.10
C HIS A 129 -14.61 8.20 1.63
N LEU A 130 -13.43 7.82 2.09
CA LEU A 130 -12.38 8.74 2.51
C LEU A 130 -11.18 8.57 1.58
N MET A 131 -10.74 9.67 0.98
CA MET A 131 -9.52 9.70 0.19
C MET A 131 -8.40 10.39 0.99
N ILE A 132 -7.22 9.81 0.98
CA ILE A 132 -6.03 10.39 1.60
C ILE A 132 -5.04 10.81 0.53
N ASN A 133 -4.18 11.78 0.85
CA ASN A 133 -3.08 12.16 -0.03
C ASN A 133 -2.10 10.97 -0.13
N PRO A 134 -1.84 10.44 -1.33
CA PRO A 134 -0.94 9.30 -1.47
C PRO A 134 0.48 9.56 -0.96
N ARG A 135 1.00 10.78 -1.10
CA ARG A 135 2.35 11.11 -0.62
C ARG A 135 2.31 11.50 0.84
N VAL A 136 2.94 10.70 1.68
CA VAL A 136 3.02 10.91 3.13
C VAL A 136 4.30 11.69 3.47
N LYS A 137 4.17 12.63 4.40
CA LYS A 137 5.28 13.47 4.86
C LYS A 137 6.12 12.78 5.95
N ASP A 138 7.13 13.46 6.42
CA ASP A 138 8.26 13.01 7.25
C ASP A 138 7.96 12.03 8.40
N SER A 139 6.77 12.06 8.99
CA SER A 139 6.37 11.12 10.07
C SER A 139 6.32 9.65 9.64
N ALA A 140 6.07 9.37 8.36
CA ALA A 140 6.03 8.00 7.87
C ALA A 140 7.42 7.39 7.71
N LYS A 141 8.45 8.21 7.52
CA LYS A 141 9.84 7.74 7.37
C LYS A 141 10.28 6.97 8.61
N GLU A 142 10.12 7.56 9.78
CA GLU A 142 10.54 6.94 11.04
C GLU A 142 9.81 5.62 11.29
N LEU A 143 8.49 5.58 11.05
CA LEU A 143 7.72 4.34 11.14
C LEU A 143 8.25 3.28 10.16
N CYS A 144 8.46 3.62 8.90
CA CYS A 144 8.95 2.67 7.90
C CYS A 144 10.33 2.13 8.27
N GLU A 145 11.24 2.98 8.74
CA GLU A 145 12.57 2.56 9.18
C GLU A 145 12.50 1.61 10.38
N GLN A 146 11.65 1.87 11.36
CA GLN A 146 11.43 0.96 12.50
C GLN A 146 10.83 -0.39 12.04
N LEU A 147 9.89 -0.39 11.10
CA LEU A 147 9.34 -1.63 10.54
C LEU A 147 10.41 -2.45 9.79
N ILE A 148 11.29 -1.78 9.06
CA ILE A 148 12.42 -2.40 8.37
C ILE A 148 13.41 -3.01 9.38
N ASP A 149 13.75 -2.28 10.42
CA ASP A 149 14.67 -2.77 11.46
C ASP A 149 14.12 -4.03 12.16
N ILE A 150 12.82 -4.05 12.46
CA ILE A 150 12.15 -5.22 13.01
C ILE A 150 12.18 -6.39 12.03
N TYR A 151 11.89 -6.15 10.76
CA TYR A 151 11.89 -7.16 9.70
C TYR A 151 13.29 -7.75 9.49
N MET A 152 14.33 -6.90 9.46
CA MET A 152 15.72 -7.33 9.26
C MET A 152 16.32 -8.05 10.46
N ALA A 153 15.73 -7.91 11.65
CA ALA A 153 16.20 -8.59 12.85
C ALA A 153 15.99 -10.13 12.84
N GLU A 154 15.25 -10.66 11.87
CA GLU A 154 15.03 -12.10 11.63
C GLU A 154 14.80 -12.92 12.93
N ASN A 155 13.86 -12.49 13.77
CA ASN A 155 13.56 -13.23 15.00
C ASN A 155 12.10 -13.71 15.01
N ASP A 156 11.81 -14.74 15.81
CA ASP A 156 10.49 -15.41 15.92
C ASP A 156 9.35 -14.48 16.36
N GLU A 157 9.67 -13.29 16.89
CA GLU A 157 8.68 -12.31 17.35
C GLU A 157 8.47 -11.15 16.37
N THR A 158 9.08 -11.17 15.19
CA THR A 158 9.06 -10.06 14.22
C THR A 158 7.66 -9.61 13.88
N GLU A 159 6.75 -10.54 13.60
CA GLU A 159 5.36 -10.24 13.23
C GLU A 159 4.58 -9.54 14.34
N SER A 160 4.74 -10.01 15.58
CA SER A 160 4.11 -9.40 16.75
C SER A 160 4.62 -7.99 17.00
N LYS A 161 5.91 -7.77 16.82
CA LYS A 161 6.55 -6.44 16.97
C LYS A 161 6.07 -5.47 15.90
N ILE A 162 5.99 -5.90 14.63
CA ILE A 162 5.47 -5.10 13.52
C ILE A 162 4.04 -4.67 13.80
N THR A 163 3.18 -5.61 14.19
CA THR A 163 1.78 -5.30 14.52
C THR A 163 1.67 -4.29 15.67
N ALA A 164 2.46 -4.47 16.73
CA ALA A 164 2.48 -3.57 17.88
C ALA A 164 2.92 -2.16 17.47
N GLN A 165 3.94 -2.04 16.61
CA GLN A 165 4.46 -0.76 16.15
C GLN A 165 3.43 -0.01 15.31
N ILE A 166 2.81 -0.66 14.33
CA ILE A 166 1.76 -0.03 13.49
C ILE A 166 0.60 0.46 14.36
N LYS A 167 0.14 -0.35 15.34
CA LYS A 167 -0.95 0.04 16.24
C LYS A 167 -0.57 1.17 17.19
N THR A 168 0.69 1.28 17.58
CA THR A 168 1.19 2.36 18.44
C THR A 168 1.19 3.68 17.68
N ASP A 169 1.70 3.69 16.46
CA ASP A 169 1.80 4.91 15.64
C ASP A 169 0.44 5.41 15.15
N ARG A 170 -0.54 4.54 15.01
CA ARG A 170 -1.92 4.94 14.75
C ARG A 170 -2.42 6.00 15.76
N LYS A 171 -1.98 5.92 17.03
CA LYS A 171 -2.38 6.88 18.08
C LYS A 171 -1.75 8.26 17.93
N SER A 172 -0.65 8.37 17.21
CA SER A 172 0.07 9.65 17.00
C SER A 172 -0.47 10.46 15.82
N VAL A 173 -1.41 9.92 15.04
CA VAL A 173 -1.98 10.55 13.84
C VAL A 173 -3.31 11.29 14.16
N VAL A 174 -3.76 11.30 15.41
CA VAL A 174 -5.04 11.91 15.85
C VAL A 174 -4.79 13.23 16.54
#